data_46246d8ef1c9fb19969813c04293c7cf
#
_entry.id   46246d8ef1c9fb19969813c04293c7cf
#
_cell.length_a   1.000
_cell.length_b   1.000
_cell.length_c   1.000
_cell.angle_alpha   90.00
_cell.angle_beta   90.00
_cell.angle_gamma   90.00
#
_symmetry.space_group_name_H-M   'P 1'
#
loop_
_entity.id
_entity.type
_entity.pdbx_description
1 polymer ?
#
loop_
_entity_poly.entity_id
_entity_poly.type
_entity_poly.pdbx_seq_one_letter_code
_entity_poly.pdbx_strand_id
1 'polypeptide(L)'
;MIVVLITALYTHTQSMPPLVVVESSSMVHDPDGEIGSIDAGDLVLVHKSSFDNLVTFAEATNSSNPYYGYESHGMEGDVIIYKKNGEKSTPIIHRAILRVVPNEAYAAIDGGNPCPSGGSYDATWAIDGKHGACVLTWDVPGTNVRNQSNITVSFDGVEAGYYDCKRYVHAGVEPHLVVHEWVPQHSGLLTLGDANKCSVDQGDAAVNGSSGLRTMDGTVLGPVQEQWLVGRAGAEVPWLGAVKLMVSGSGPGLTYVPTSSLMYLIACIGAVLALPMVVDPLVRRIFETSPENKQALQERAYLIALGIEEEE
;
A
#
# COMPACT_ATOMS: atom_id res chain seq x y z
N MET A 1 21.50 19.43 -0.39
CA MET A 1 21.16 18.14 0.25
C MET A 1 19.73 17.68 -0.07
N ILE A 2 18.68 18.46 0.21
CA ILE A 2 17.26 18.05 -0.03
C ILE A 2 17.00 17.71 -1.50
N VAL A 3 17.44 18.53 -2.45
CA VAL A 3 17.27 18.29 -3.90
C VAL A 3 17.91 16.96 -4.32
N VAL A 4 19.11 16.68 -3.83
CA VAL A 4 19.82 15.42 -4.11
C VAL A 4 19.03 14.21 -3.58
N LEU A 5 18.49 14.33 -2.37
CA LEU A 5 17.66 13.28 -1.77
C LEU A 5 16.39 13.04 -2.59
N ILE A 6 15.66 14.09 -2.95
CA ILE A 6 14.44 13.98 -3.77
C ILE A 6 14.77 13.38 -5.15
N THR A 7 15.88 13.80 -5.77
CA THR A 7 16.31 13.24 -7.06
C THR A 7 16.67 11.75 -6.92
N ALA A 8 17.38 11.36 -5.88
CA ALA A 8 17.72 9.97 -5.61
C ALA A 8 16.47 9.11 -5.37
N LEU A 9 15.50 9.61 -4.58
CA LEU A 9 14.22 8.95 -4.38
C LEU A 9 13.45 8.80 -5.70
N TYR A 10 13.36 9.88 -6.48
CA TYR A 10 12.69 9.83 -7.78
C TYR A 10 13.35 8.84 -8.76
N THR A 11 14.69 8.84 -8.84
CA THR A 11 15.40 7.89 -9.71
C THR A 11 15.21 6.44 -9.29
N HIS A 12 15.05 6.20 -7.99
CA HIS A 12 14.79 4.87 -7.45
C HIS A 12 13.35 4.41 -7.67
N THR A 13 12.38 5.27 -7.39
CA THR A 13 10.95 4.94 -7.39
C THR A 13 10.27 5.18 -8.73
N GLN A 14 10.80 6.07 -9.54
CA GLN A 14 10.21 6.60 -10.77
C GLN A 14 8.77 7.15 -10.58
N SER A 15 8.42 7.51 -9.36
CA SER A 15 7.12 8.04 -8.96
C SER A 15 7.23 9.45 -8.39
N MET A 16 6.17 10.24 -8.58
CA MET A 16 6.03 11.57 -7.99
C MET A 16 4.60 11.75 -7.42
N PRO A 17 4.43 11.90 -6.11
CA PRO A 17 5.47 11.89 -5.07
C PRO A 17 6.11 10.51 -4.88
N PRO A 18 7.41 10.45 -4.51
CA PRO A 18 8.08 9.17 -4.26
C PRO A 18 7.75 8.56 -2.89
N LEU A 19 7.11 9.33 -2.02
CA LEU A 19 6.75 8.96 -0.65
C LEU A 19 5.32 9.41 -0.35
N VAL A 20 4.58 8.58 0.36
CA VAL A 20 3.25 8.89 0.91
C VAL A 20 3.22 8.60 2.41
N VAL A 21 2.43 9.37 3.15
CA VAL A 21 2.17 9.14 4.57
C VAL A 21 0.86 8.38 4.71
N VAL A 22 0.88 7.33 5.52
CA VAL A 22 -0.31 6.53 5.85
C VAL A 22 -1.12 7.26 6.92
N GLU A 23 -2.37 7.58 6.61
CA GLU A 23 -3.25 8.40 7.46
C GLU A 23 -4.35 7.58 8.15
N SER A 24 -4.52 6.31 7.80
CA SER A 24 -5.61 5.45 8.30
C SER A 24 -5.07 4.10 8.78
N SER A 25 -5.89 3.40 9.56
CA SER A 25 -5.59 2.07 10.07
C SER A 25 -6.14 0.93 9.20
N SER A 26 -6.49 1.21 7.95
CA SER A 26 -7.12 0.20 7.06
C SER A 26 -6.19 -0.94 6.67
N MET A 27 -4.88 -0.79 6.84
CA MET A 27 -3.85 -1.80 6.51
C MET A 27 -3.20 -2.42 7.75
N VAL A 28 -3.62 -2.05 8.95
CA VAL A 28 -3.05 -2.48 10.23
C VAL A 28 -3.28 -3.98 10.43
N HIS A 29 -2.23 -4.72 10.78
CA HIS A 29 -2.28 -6.14 11.14
C HIS A 29 -2.34 -6.34 12.66
N ASP A 30 -1.69 -5.48 13.42
CA ASP A 30 -1.67 -5.50 14.89
C ASP A 30 -2.00 -4.11 15.46
N PRO A 31 -2.86 -4.00 16.48
CA PRO A 31 -3.24 -2.70 17.07
C PRO A 31 -2.07 -1.93 17.69
N ASP A 32 -0.99 -2.63 18.06
CA ASP A 32 0.22 -2.02 18.59
C ASP A 32 1.21 -1.57 17.50
N GLY A 33 0.90 -1.83 16.24
CA GLY A 33 1.75 -1.56 15.08
C GLY A 33 2.88 -2.58 14.95
N GLU A 34 3.20 -2.92 13.72
CA GLU A 34 4.20 -3.94 13.39
C GLU A 34 5.10 -3.46 12.26
N ILE A 35 6.42 -3.62 12.44
CA ILE A 35 7.39 -3.34 11.35
C ILE A 35 7.24 -4.42 10.28
N GLY A 36 7.03 -3.99 9.03
CA GLY A 36 6.82 -4.89 7.89
C GLY A 36 5.35 -4.98 7.47
N SER A 37 4.43 -4.39 8.26
CA SER A 37 3.05 -4.08 7.87
C SER A 37 2.89 -2.57 7.70
N ILE A 38 1.82 -2.14 7.02
CA ILE A 38 1.58 -0.71 6.79
C ILE A 38 0.69 -0.17 7.91
N ASP A 39 1.28 0.64 8.79
CA ASP A 39 0.59 1.26 9.91
C ASP A 39 0.33 2.76 9.69
N ALA A 40 -0.70 3.28 10.36
CA ALA A 40 -0.92 4.73 10.39
C ALA A 40 0.29 5.44 11.01
N GLY A 41 0.80 6.45 10.34
CA GLY A 41 2.02 7.16 10.74
C GLY A 41 3.27 6.72 10.01
N ASP A 42 3.21 5.68 9.19
CA ASP A 42 4.34 5.27 8.37
C ASP A 42 4.51 6.15 7.13
N LEU A 43 5.73 6.16 6.62
CA LEU A 43 6.09 6.80 5.38
C LEU A 43 6.46 5.71 4.37
N VAL A 44 5.64 5.53 3.35
CA VAL A 44 5.78 4.44 2.36
C VAL A 44 6.37 4.96 1.07
N LEU A 45 7.37 4.26 0.53
CA LEU A 45 7.90 4.48 -0.81
C LEU A 45 6.87 4.08 -1.86
N VAL A 46 6.72 4.91 -2.89
CA VAL A 46 5.80 4.64 -4.00
C VAL A 46 6.60 4.31 -5.25
N HIS A 47 6.59 3.05 -5.65
CA HIS A 47 7.22 2.63 -6.89
C HIS A 47 6.23 2.71 -8.05
N LYS A 48 6.64 3.38 -9.14
CA LYS A 48 5.87 3.36 -10.38
C LYS A 48 5.66 1.91 -10.82
N SER A 49 4.43 1.54 -11.11
CA SER A 49 4.07 0.19 -11.54
C SER A 49 3.00 0.24 -12.62
N SER A 50 2.86 -0.85 -13.35
CA SER A 50 1.75 -1.16 -14.25
C SER A 50 1.07 -2.45 -13.78
N PHE A 51 -0.10 -2.75 -14.31
CA PHE A 51 -0.79 -3.98 -13.96
C PHE A 51 0.03 -5.25 -14.24
N ASP A 52 0.83 -5.26 -15.30
CA ASP A 52 1.66 -6.41 -15.67
C ASP A 52 2.72 -6.74 -14.62
N ASN A 53 3.11 -5.76 -13.81
CA ASN A 53 4.14 -5.90 -12.78
C ASN A 53 3.56 -6.08 -11.37
N LEU A 54 2.24 -6.21 -11.24
CA LEU A 54 1.58 -6.44 -9.97
C LEU A 54 1.27 -7.93 -9.81
N VAL A 55 1.38 -8.41 -8.59
CA VAL A 55 0.92 -9.73 -8.17
C VAL A 55 -0.26 -9.55 -7.24
N THR A 56 -1.41 -10.10 -7.60
CA THR A 56 -2.60 -10.04 -6.73
C THR A 56 -2.56 -11.14 -5.68
N PHE A 57 -3.33 -10.96 -4.62
CA PHE A 57 -3.54 -11.99 -3.59
C PHE A 57 -3.98 -13.32 -4.20
N ALA A 58 -4.94 -13.29 -5.13
CA ALA A 58 -5.43 -14.48 -5.82
C ALA A 58 -4.35 -15.19 -6.65
N GLU A 59 -3.41 -14.44 -7.25
CA GLU A 59 -2.26 -15.00 -7.96
C GLU A 59 -1.24 -15.61 -6.98
N ALA A 60 -0.92 -14.89 -5.90
CA ALA A 60 0.04 -15.32 -4.91
C ALA A 60 -0.42 -16.54 -4.08
N THR A 61 -1.73 -16.73 -3.93
CA THR A 61 -2.32 -17.88 -3.21
C THR A 61 -2.67 -19.05 -4.11
N ASN A 62 -2.56 -18.89 -5.43
CA ASN A 62 -2.82 -19.98 -6.37
C ASN A 62 -1.58 -20.83 -6.60
N SER A 63 -1.57 -22.07 -6.12
CA SER A 63 -0.43 -23.01 -6.24
C SER A 63 -0.02 -23.31 -7.69
N SER A 64 -0.87 -23.03 -8.68
CA SER A 64 -0.55 -23.21 -10.10
C SER A 64 0.07 -21.94 -10.73
N ASN A 65 0.16 -20.84 -9.98
CA ASN A 65 0.72 -19.57 -10.46
C ASN A 65 2.23 -19.51 -10.14
N PRO A 66 3.09 -18.99 -11.04
CA PRO A 66 4.52 -18.84 -10.77
C PRO A 66 4.84 -17.89 -9.60
N TYR A 67 3.92 -17.05 -9.18
CA TYR A 67 4.07 -16.14 -8.03
C TYR A 67 3.51 -16.72 -6.72
N TYR A 68 3.20 -18.01 -6.67
CA TYR A 68 2.71 -18.66 -5.44
C TYR A 68 3.65 -18.43 -4.26
N GLY A 69 3.09 -17.95 -3.14
CA GLY A 69 3.83 -17.61 -1.93
C GLY A 69 4.54 -16.24 -1.98
N TYR A 70 4.25 -15.39 -2.99
CA TYR A 70 4.77 -14.02 -3.01
C TYR A 70 4.06 -13.16 -1.96
N GLU A 71 4.83 -12.54 -1.08
CA GLU A 71 4.36 -11.68 0.01
C GLU A 71 4.85 -10.24 -0.12
N SER A 72 4.03 -9.31 0.34
CA SER A 72 4.36 -7.89 0.45
C SER A 72 3.64 -7.30 1.68
N HIS A 73 4.37 -6.61 2.54
CA HIS A 73 3.82 -6.02 3.77
C HIS A 73 3.07 -7.04 4.64
N GLY A 74 3.71 -8.19 4.91
CA GLY A 74 3.25 -9.20 5.85
C GLY A 74 2.13 -10.12 5.34
N MET A 75 1.72 -10.00 4.06
CA MET A 75 0.69 -10.85 3.46
C MET A 75 0.92 -11.02 1.96
N GLU A 76 0.24 -12.01 1.36
CA GLU A 76 0.34 -12.31 -0.05
C GLU A 76 -0.23 -11.21 -0.94
N GLY A 77 0.45 -11.01 -2.07
CA GLY A 77 0.07 -10.03 -3.08
C GLY A 77 0.54 -8.61 -2.78
N ASP A 78 0.53 -7.78 -3.81
CA ASP A 78 1.00 -6.39 -3.74
C ASP A 78 0.00 -5.46 -3.06
N VAL A 79 0.53 -4.48 -2.33
CA VAL A 79 -0.21 -3.31 -1.87
C VAL A 79 -0.05 -2.20 -2.91
N ILE A 80 -1.15 -1.60 -3.33
CA ILE A 80 -1.19 -0.55 -4.35
C ILE A 80 -1.69 0.77 -3.80
N ILE A 81 -1.22 1.85 -4.41
CA ILE A 81 -1.71 3.20 -4.17
C ILE A 81 -2.51 3.62 -5.41
N TYR A 82 -3.77 3.98 -5.24
CA TYR A 82 -4.65 4.30 -6.36
C TYR A 82 -5.61 5.45 -6.03
N LYS A 83 -6.15 6.08 -7.08
CA LYS A 83 -7.17 7.15 -6.99
C LYS A 83 -8.56 6.55 -7.12
N LYS A 84 -9.48 6.92 -6.24
CA LYS A 84 -10.90 6.51 -6.30
C LYS A 84 -11.52 6.94 -7.62
N ASN A 85 -11.87 5.99 -8.48
CA ASN A 85 -12.41 6.27 -9.83
C ASN A 85 -11.65 7.38 -10.60
N GLY A 86 -10.36 7.56 -10.35
CA GLY A 86 -9.53 8.58 -10.98
C GLY A 86 -9.64 10.00 -10.37
N GLU A 87 -10.34 10.19 -9.28
CA GLU A 87 -10.49 11.50 -8.63
C GLU A 87 -9.16 12.11 -8.18
N LYS A 88 -9.16 13.45 -8.06
CA LYS A 88 -8.04 14.21 -7.44
C LYS A 88 -8.16 14.30 -5.91
N SER A 89 -8.65 13.25 -5.28
CA SER A 89 -8.72 13.11 -3.82
C SER A 89 -7.46 12.44 -3.27
N THR A 90 -7.35 12.32 -1.94
CA THR A 90 -6.29 11.53 -1.30
C THR A 90 -6.35 10.10 -1.84
N PRO A 91 -5.24 9.57 -2.37
CA PRO A 91 -5.17 8.20 -2.84
C PRO A 91 -5.42 7.19 -1.72
N ILE A 92 -5.90 6.02 -2.09
CA ILE A 92 -6.07 4.86 -1.20
C ILE A 92 -4.83 4.00 -1.29
N ILE A 93 -4.43 3.40 -0.18
CA ILE A 93 -3.37 2.40 -0.07
C ILE A 93 -4.00 1.10 0.44
N HIS A 94 -4.22 0.13 -0.44
CA HIS A 94 -4.85 -1.14 -0.14
C HIS A 94 -4.24 -2.28 -0.97
N ARG A 95 -4.50 -3.52 -0.56
CA ARG A 95 -4.01 -4.72 -1.23
C ARG A 95 -4.80 -5.03 -2.48
N ALA A 96 -4.11 -5.43 -3.55
CA ALA A 96 -4.70 -5.93 -4.77
C ALA A 96 -5.15 -7.39 -4.55
N ILE A 97 -6.47 -7.62 -4.45
CA ILE A 97 -7.01 -8.94 -4.13
C ILE A 97 -7.09 -9.83 -5.38
N LEU A 98 -7.73 -9.36 -6.43
CA LEU A 98 -7.82 -10.10 -7.68
C LEU A 98 -8.06 -9.18 -8.87
N ARG A 99 -7.72 -9.66 -10.05
CA ARG A 99 -8.06 -9.02 -11.33
C ARG A 99 -9.44 -9.46 -11.76
N VAL A 100 -10.17 -8.56 -12.40
CA VAL A 100 -11.46 -8.87 -13.02
C VAL A 100 -11.43 -8.46 -14.47
N VAL A 101 -11.92 -9.33 -15.35
CA VAL A 101 -12.09 -9.06 -16.77
C VAL A 101 -13.49 -9.52 -17.17
N PRO A 102 -14.41 -8.60 -17.51
CA PRO A 102 -15.73 -8.97 -17.98
C PRO A 102 -15.62 -9.72 -19.31
N ASN A 103 -16.44 -10.75 -19.47
CA ASN A 103 -16.55 -11.47 -20.73
C ASN A 103 -17.36 -10.66 -21.75
N GLU A 104 -17.46 -11.20 -22.97
CA GLU A 104 -18.21 -10.54 -24.03
C GLU A 104 -19.65 -10.24 -23.59
N ALA A 105 -20.11 -9.07 -23.97
CA ALA A 105 -21.48 -8.65 -23.75
C ALA A 105 -22.41 -9.33 -24.77
N TYR A 106 -23.56 -9.76 -24.32
CA TYR A 106 -24.62 -10.31 -25.17
C TYR A 106 -25.73 -9.28 -25.37
N ALA A 107 -26.42 -9.34 -26.50
CA ALA A 107 -27.60 -8.50 -26.72
C ALA A 107 -28.63 -8.70 -25.60
N ALA A 108 -29.17 -7.62 -25.08
CA ALA A 108 -30.23 -7.69 -24.08
C ALA A 108 -31.48 -8.39 -24.65
N ILE A 109 -32.12 -9.22 -23.84
CA ILE A 109 -33.34 -9.90 -24.23
C ILE A 109 -34.50 -8.90 -24.14
N ASP A 110 -35.27 -8.73 -25.21
CA ASP A 110 -36.46 -7.87 -25.24
C ASP A 110 -37.48 -8.28 -24.20
N GLY A 111 -38.00 -7.32 -23.44
CA GLY A 111 -39.22 -7.50 -22.65
C GLY A 111 -39.10 -7.36 -21.13
N GLY A 112 -38.57 -6.30 -20.61
CA GLY A 112 -38.83 -5.86 -19.23
C GLY A 112 -37.80 -6.27 -18.15
N ASN A 113 -37.04 -7.32 -18.31
CA ASN A 113 -35.84 -7.61 -17.55
C ASN A 113 -34.70 -7.83 -18.54
N PRO A 114 -33.88 -6.83 -18.78
CA PRO A 114 -32.93 -6.86 -19.90
C PRO A 114 -31.84 -7.89 -19.78
N CYS A 115 -31.54 -8.38 -18.57
CA CYS A 115 -30.48 -9.38 -18.38
C CYS A 115 -30.96 -10.61 -17.62
N PRO A 116 -30.44 -11.80 -17.95
CA PRO A 116 -30.59 -12.97 -17.12
C PRO A 116 -30.11 -12.71 -15.70
N SER A 117 -30.64 -13.48 -14.74
CA SER A 117 -30.21 -13.42 -13.34
C SER A 117 -28.70 -13.53 -13.23
N GLY A 118 -28.09 -12.62 -12.48
CA GLY A 118 -26.64 -12.52 -12.31
C GLY A 118 -25.89 -11.74 -13.39
N GLY A 119 -26.57 -11.18 -14.38
CA GLY A 119 -25.94 -10.33 -15.40
C GLY A 119 -26.00 -8.84 -15.05
N SER A 120 -24.96 -8.10 -15.43
CA SER A 120 -24.96 -6.63 -15.39
C SER A 120 -25.49 -6.08 -16.72
N TYR A 121 -26.49 -5.20 -16.63
CA TYR A 121 -27.01 -4.50 -17.80
C TYR A 121 -26.29 -3.19 -18.02
N ASP A 122 -25.68 -3.02 -19.18
CA ASP A 122 -25.11 -1.75 -19.61
C ASP A 122 -25.95 -1.16 -20.74
N ALA A 123 -26.69 -0.06 -20.40
CA ALA A 123 -27.52 0.65 -21.35
C ALA A 123 -26.71 1.39 -22.42
N THR A 124 -25.43 1.62 -22.21
CA THR A 124 -24.54 2.31 -23.16
C THR A 124 -24.02 1.39 -24.25
N TRP A 125 -24.07 0.09 -24.03
CA TRP A 125 -23.64 -0.92 -24.98
C TRP A 125 -24.81 -1.34 -25.86
N ALA A 126 -24.69 -1.05 -27.13
CA ALA A 126 -25.64 -1.48 -28.14
C ALA A 126 -24.94 -2.41 -29.14
N ILE A 127 -25.24 -3.71 -29.11
CA ILE A 127 -24.66 -4.67 -30.05
C ILE A 127 -25.34 -4.53 -31.45
N ASP A 128 -26.62 -4.22 -31.44
CA ASP A 128 -27.43 -4.03 -32.64
C ASP A 128 -27.87 -2.58 -32.90
N GLY A 129 -27.39 -1.64 -32.07
CA GLY A 129 -27.75 -0.23 -32.11
C GLY A 129 -29.13 0.10 -31.52
N LYS A 130 -29.82 -0.88 -30.93
CA LYS A 130 -31.19 -0.71 -30.42
C LYS A 130 -31.38 -1.10 -28.96
N HIS A 131 -30.58 -1.98 -28.45
CA HIS A 131 -30.74 -2.57 -27.11
C HIS A 131 -29.42 -2.51 -26.35
N GLY A 132 -29.48 -2.32 -25.05
CA GLY A 132 -28.31 -2.47 -24.19
C GLY A 132 -27.74 -3.90 -24.18
N ALA A 133 -26.61 -4.08 -23.61
CA ALA A 133 -25.94 -5.38 -23.57
C ALA A 133 -25.92 -5.95 -22.14
N CYS A 134 -25.96 -7.27 -22.03
CA CYS A 134 -25.80 -7.99 -20.78
C CYS A 134 -24.42 -8.64 -20.71
N VAL A 135 -23.66 -8.30 -19.68
CA VAL A 135 -22.45 -9.02 -19.30
C VAL A 135 -22.83 -10.00 -18.19
N LEU A 136 -22.68 -11.29 -18.45
CA LEU A 136 -23.17 -12.35 -17.56
C LEU A 136 -22.08 -12.97 -16.71
N THR A 137 -20.86 -12.97 -17.21
CA THR A 137 -19.75 -13.68 -16.57
C THR A 137 -18.45 -12.86 -16.71
N TRP A 138 -17.50 -13.22 -15.87
CA TRP A 138 -16.17 -12.61 -15.86
C TRP A 138 -15.09 -13.64 -15.52
N ASP A 139 -13.86 -13.28 -15.80
CA ASP A 139 -12.67 -14.07 -15.53
C ASP A 139 -11.81 -13.43 -14.45
N VAL A 140 -11.04 -14.27 -13.74
CA VAL A 140 -9.97 -13.84 -12.83
C VAL A 140 -8.63 -14.24 -13.43
N PRO A 141 -7.97 -13.35 -14.18
CA PRO A 141 -6.64 -13.60 -14.73
C PRO A 141 -5.63 -14.01 -13.65
N GLY A 142 -4.67 -14.86 -14.01
CA GLY A 142 -3.70 -15.40 -13.07
C GLY A 142 -4.19 -16.58 -12.23
N THR A 143 -5.47 -16.94 -12.38
CA THR A 143 -6.10 -18.12 -11.73
C THR A 143 -6.75 -19.00 -12.76
N ASN A 144 -7.36 -20.12 -12.31
CA ASN A 144 -8.18 -21.01 -13.15
C ASN A 144 -9.66 -20.63 -13.19
N VAL A 145 -10.04 -19.49 -12.59
CA VAL A 145 -11.43 -19.02 -12.56
C VAL A 145 -11.77 -18.36 -13.89
N ARG A 146 -12.76 -18.94 -14.58
CA ARG A 146 -13.26 -18.48 -15.89
C ARG A 146 -14.77 -18.57 -15.94
N ASN A 147 -15.39 -17.64 -16.66
CA ASN A 147 -16.84 -17.64 -16.92
C ASN A 147 -17.69 -17.76 -15.66
N GLN A 148 -17.35 -17.02 -14.61
CA GLN A 148 -18.09 -17.01 -13.35
C GLN A 148 -18.88 -15.72 -13.18
N SER A 149 -20.05 -15.81 -12.55
CA SER A 149 -20.80 -14.64 -12.03
C SER A 149 -20.67 -14.53 -10.51
N ASN A 150 -20.26 -15.61 -9.87
CA ASN A 150 -20.05 -15.70 -8.44
C ASN A 150 -18.66 -16.26 -8.17
N ILE A 151 -17.98 -15.71 -7.18
CA ILE A 151 -16.68 -16.20 -6.73
C ILE A 151 -16.61 -16.09 -5.20
N THR A 152 -16.02 -17.09 -4.59
CA THR A 152 -15.65 -17.06 -3.17
C THR A 152 -14.13 -17.16 -3.08
N VAL A 153 -13.52 -16.18 -2.42
CA VAL A 153 -12.12 -16.20 -2.05
C VAL A 153 -12.06 -16.53 -0.57
N SER A 154 -11.54 -17.71 -0.23
CA SER A 154 -11.42 -18.13 1.17
C SER A 154 -10.19 -17.50 1.79
N PHE A 155 -10.38 -16.98 2.99
CA PHE A 155 -9.32 -16.43 3.82
C PHE A 155 -9.08 -17.26 5.08
N ASP A 156 -9.63 -18.48 5.15
CA ASP A 156 -9.57 -19.39 6.30
C ASP A 156 -8.62 -20.57 6.09
N GLY A 157 -7.77 -20.52 5.10
CA GLY A 157 -6.74 -21.53 4.82
C GLY A 157 -5.72 -21.63 5.95
N VAL A 158 -4.96 -22.67 5.93
CA VAL A 158 -3.97 -23.01 6.98
C VAL A 158 -2.55 -22.83 6.47
N GLU A 159 -2.40 -22.67 5.18
CA GLU A 159 -1.11 -22.59 4.49
C GLU A 159 -0.80 -21.16 4.11
N ALA A 160 0.42 -20.92 3.69
CA ALA A 160 0.81 -19.63 3.10
C ALA A 160 -0.16 -19.25 1.98
N GLY A 161 -0.48 -18.00 1.89
CA GLY A 161 -1.45 -17.52 0.94
C GLY A 161 -2.86 -17.38 1.48
N TYR A 162 -2.97 -17.18 2.75
CA TYR A 162 -4.22 -17.15 3.47
C TYR A 162 -4.49 -15.82 4.18
N TYR A 163 -5.57 -15.16 3.81
CA TYR A 163 -6.02 -13.94 4.46
C TYR A 163 -6.86 -14.29 5.71
N ASP A 164 -6.30 -14.04 6.90
CA ASP A 164 -6.95 -14.39 8.17
C ASP A 164 -7.93 -13.32 8.65
N CYS A 165 -9.18 -13.45 8.29
CA CYS A 165 -10.25 -12.60 8.81
C CYS A 165 -10.53 -12.75 10.31
N LYS A 166 -9.90 -13.73 10.98
CA LYS A 166 -9.99 -13.92 12.43
C LYS A 166 -8.92 -13.16 13.19
N ARG A 167 -7.99 -12.48 12.51
CA ARG A 167 -7.07 -11.57 13.16
C ARG A 167 -7.83 -10.59 14.04
N TYR A 168 -7.13 -9.99 15.00
CA TYR A 168 -7.73 -9.06 15.97
C TYR A 168 -8.68 -8.05 15.33
N VAL A 169 -8.28 -7.41 14.24
CA VAL A 169 -9.08 -6.43 13.50
C VAL A 169 -10.26 -7.03 12.74
N HIS A 170 -10.27 -8.34 12.54
CA HIS A 170 -11.30 -9.04 11.78
C HIS A 170 -12.17 -9.97 12.68
N ALA A 171 -12.01 -9.91 13.99
CA ALA A 171 -12.72 -10.77 14.91
C ALA A 171 -14.24 -10.70 14.71
N GLY A 172 -14.88 -11.87 14.57
CA GLY A 172 -16.34 -11.98 14.38
C GLY A 172 -16.82 -11.77 12.95
N VAL A 173 -15.92 -11.71 11.98
CA VAL A 173 -16.26 -11.66 10.54
C VAL A 173 -16.06 -13.05 9.92
N GLU A 174 -16.87 -13.37 8.91
CA GLU A 174 -16.71 -14.59 8.13
C GLU A 174 -15.31 -14.57 7.44
N PRO A 175 -14.58 -15.68 7.46
CA PRO A 175 -13.19 -15.74 6.98
C PRO A 175 -13.09 -15.87 5.46
N HIS A 176 -14.02 -15.29 4.71
CA HIS A 176 -14.01 -15.35 3.26
C HIS A 176 -14.65 -14.11 2.65
N LEU A 177 -14.16 -13.74 1.49
CA LEU A 177 -14.77 -12.74 0.61
C LEU A 177 -15.69 -13.47 -0.36
N VAL A 178 -16.95 -13.09 -0.35
CA VAL A 178 -17.92 -13.56 -1.33
C VAL A 178 -18.29 -12.42 -2.27
N VAL A 179 -18.04 -12.63 -3.56
CA VAL A 179 -18.54 -11.79 -4.65
C VAL A 179 -19.69 -12.54 -5.30
N HIS A 180 -20.92 -12.06 -5.13
CA HIS A 180 -22.14 -12.78 -5.52
C HIS A 180 -23.00 -11.92 -6.45
N GLU A 181 -23.47 -12.53 -7.54
CA GLU A 181 -24.35 -11.90 -8.53
C GLU A 181 -23.84 -10.53 -9.03
N TRP A 182 -22.53 -10.42 -9.12
CA TRP A 182 -21.85 -9.19 -9.56
C TRP A 182 -21.06 -9.45 -10.84
N VAL A 183 -21.07 -8.47 -11.72
CA VAL A 183 -20.26 -8.46 -12.94
C VAL A 183 -19.57 -7.12 -13.05
N PRO A 184 -18.24 -7.07 -13.28
CA PRO A 184 -17.52 -5.82 -13.41
C PRO A 184 -17.97 -5.07 -14.66
N GLN A 185 -18.14 -3.74 -14.53
CA GLN A 185 -18.46 -2.87 -15.67
C GLN A 185 -17.29 -2.72 -16.64
N HIS A 186 -16.07 -2.90 -16.15
CA HIS A 186 -14.83 -2.84 -16.92
C HIS A 186 -13.76 -3.68 -16.23
N SER A 187 -12.70 -3.96 -16.95
CA SER A 187 -11.52 -4.65 -16.40
C SER A 187 -10.82 -3.80 -15.35
N GLY A 188 -10.26 -4.44 -14.32
CA GLY A 188 -9.54 -3.76 -13.26
C GLY A 188 -9.14 -4.67 -12.11
N LEU A 189 -8.83 -4.06 -10.96
CA LEU A 189 -8.49 -4.76 -9.73
C LEU A 189 -9.58 -4.55 -8.68
N LEU A 190 -9.94 -5.61 -7.96
CA LEU A 190 -10.60 -5.50 -6.67
C LEU A 190 -9.54 -5.33 -5.59
N THR A 191 -9.80 -4.43 -4.66
CA THR A 191 -8.87 -4.04 -3.60
C THR A 191 -9.51 -4.17 -2.23
N LEU A 192 -8.69 -4.38 -1.20
CA LEU A 192 -9.12 -4.53 0.18
C LEU A 192 -8.05 -3.96 1.10
N GLY A 193 -8.44 -3.18 2.09
CA GLY A 193 -7.58 -2.87 3.23
C GLY A 193 -7.49 -4.07 4.16
N ASP A 194 -6.30 -4.47 4.54
CA ASP A 194 -6.03 -5.68 5.34
C ASP A 194 -6.83 -5.72 6.66
N ALA A 195 -7.20 -4.54 7.21
CA ALA A 195 -8.06 -4.38 8.38
C ALA A 195 -9.56 -4.22 8.05
N ASN A 196 -9.98 -4.23 6.79
CA ASN A 196 -11.34 -3.89 6.37
C ASN A 196 -12.33 -5.08 6.39
N LYS A 197 -12.30 -5.92 7.41
CA LYS A 197 -13.32 -6.95 7.67
C LYS A 197 -13.65 -7.81 6.43
N CYS A 198 -12.64 -8.20 5.65
CA CYS A 198 -12.80 -9.03 4.46
C CYS A 198 -13.84 -8.50 3.45
N SER A 199 -13.94 -7.19 3.31
CA SER A 199 -14.84 -6.53 2.37
C SER A 199 -14.06 -5.68 1.38
N VAL A 200 -14.24 -5.93 0.09
CA VAL A 200 -13.58 -5.17 -0.97
C VAL A 200 -14.04 -3.71 -1.00
N ASP A 201 -13.19 -2.85 -1.50
CA ASP A 201 -13.47 -1.42 -1.65
C ASP A 201 -14.58 -1.14 -2.66
N GLN A 202 -14.75 -2.04 -3.62
CA GLN A 202 -15.80 -2.01 -4.64
C GLN A 202 -17.10 -2.52 -4.04
N GLY A 203 -17.88 -1.64 -3.43
CA GLY A 203 -19.02 -1.97 -2.61
C GLY A 203 -20.10 -2.81 -3.29
N ASP A 204 -20.26 -2.67 -4.61
CA ASP A 204 -21.24 -3.46 -5.37
C ASP A 204 -20.81 -4.93 -5.52
N ALA A 205 -19.52 -5.22 -5.39
CA ALA A 205 -18.99 -6.57 -5.43
C ALA A 205 -19.05 -7.31 -4.07
N ALA A 206 -19.34 -6.59 -2.98
CA ALA A 206 -19.44 -7.17 -1.65
C ALA A 206 -20.86 -7.65 -1.36
N VAL A 207 -21.00 -8.81 -0.71
CA VAL A 207 -22.29 -9.42 -0.35
C VAL A 207 -23.21 -8.47 0.41
N ASN A 208 -22.65 -7.57 1.20
CA ASN A 208 -23.40 -6.59 1.98
C ASN A 208 -23.31 -5.16 1.43
N GLY A 209 -23.23 -4.98 0.15
CA GLY A 209 -23.24 -3.76 -0.67
C GLY A 209 -23.10 -2.37 -0.06
N SER A 210 -23.21 -2.25 1.25
CA SER A 210 -23.13 -1.00 2.00
C SER A 210 -21.72 -0.64 2.50
N SER A 211 -20.75 -1.53 2.36
CA SER A 211 -19.44 -1.43 3.02
C SER A 211 -18.30 -0.91 2.13
N GLY A 212 -18.52 -0.76 0.84
CA GLY A 212 -17.49 -0.29 -0.10
C GLY A 212 -17.15 1.19 0.08
N LEU A 213 -16.02 1.58 -0.47
CA LEU A 213 -15.60 2.97 -0.52
C LEU A 213 -16.40 3.75 -1.57
N ARG A 214 -16.47 5.06 -1.36
CA ARG A 214 -17.15 5.98 -2.28
C ARG A 214 -16.26 7.15 -2.64
N THR A 215 -16.51 7.70 -3.80
CA THR A 215 -15.95 8.97 -4.27
C THR A 215 -16.52 10.13 -3.47
N MET A 216 -15.99 11.34 -3.67
CA MET A 216 -16.46 12.54 -2.97
C MET A 216 -17.90 12.89 -3.33
N ASP A 217 -18.37 12.55 -4.52
CA ASP A 217 -19.76 12.75 -4.97
C ASP A 217 -20.70 11.60 -4.55
N GLY A 218 -20.19 10.61 -3.83
CA GLY A 218 -20.95 9.46 -3.34
C GLY A 218 -21.07 8.28 -4.30
N THR A 219 -20.42 8.35 -5.47
CA THR A 219 -20.42 7.25 -6.45
C THR A 219 -19.63 6.03 -5.88
N VAL A 220 -20.14 4.83 -6.10
CA VAL A 220 -19.49 3.59 -5.72
C VAL A 220 -18.19 3.38 -6.52
N LEU A 221 -17.18 2.84 -5.89
CA LEU A 221 -15.94 2.53 -6.60
C LEU A 221 -16.14 1.36 -7.55
N GLY A 222 -15.71 1.56 -8.79
CA GLY A 222 -15.51 0.49 -9.76
C GLY A 222 -14.17 -0.22 -9.55
N PRO A 223 -13.92 -1.34 -10.26
CA PRO A 223 -12.62 -1.98 -10.29
C PRO A 223 -11.52 -0.97 -10.63
N VAL A 224 -10.40 -1.01 -9.89
CA VAL A 224 -9.31 -0.05 -10.12
C VAL A 224 -8.76 -0.23 -11.52
N GLN A 225 -8.79 0.83 -12.32
CA GLN A 225 -8.20 0.85 -13.66
C GLN A 225 -6.72 1.22 -13.60
N GLU A 226 -5.93 0.78 -14.56
CA GLU A 226 -4.48 1.07 -14.59
C GLU A 226 -4.17 2.57 -14.56
N GLN A 227 -4.97 3.37 -15.23
CA GLN A 227 -4.82 4.83 -15.25
C GLN A 227 -5.09 5.52 -13.89
N TRP A 228 -5.72 4.81 -12.95
CA TRP A 228 -5.94 5.29 -11.58
C TRP A 228 -4.83 4.87 -10.63
N LEU A 229 -3.96 3.95 -11.06
CA LEU A 229 -2.81 3.51 -10.29
C LEU A 229 -1.81 4.66 -10.14
N VAL A 230 -1.45 4.96 -8.89
CA VAL A 230 -0.35 5.87 -8.57
C VAL A 230 0.96 5.11 -8.53
N GLY A 231 0.93 3.90 -7.96
CA GLY A 231 2.06 2.99 -7.90
C GLY A 231 1.83 1.84 -6.93
N ARG A 232 2.87 1.05 -6.74
CA ARG A 232 2.95 -0.03 -5.76
C ARG A 232 3.65 0.47 -4.49
N ALA A 233 3.18 0.05 -3.33
CA ALA A 233 3.85 0.27 -2.07
C ALA A 233 5.19 -0.49 -2.07
N GLY A 234 6.24 0.21 -1.74
CA GLY A 234 7.58 -0.33 -1.55
C GLY A 234 7.95 -0.36 -0.07
N ALA A 235 9.24 -0.21 0.23
CA ALA A 235 9.70 -0.18 1.61
C ALA A 235 9.02 0.94 2.41
N GLU A 236 8.79 0.68 3.67
CA GLU A 236 8.30 1.66 4.64
C GLU A 236 9.44 2.26 5.47
N VAL A 237 9.24 3.48 5.91
CA VAL A 237 10.02 4.08 7.00
C VAL A 237 9.06 4.23 8.17
N PRO A 238 9.15 3.33 9.16
CA PRO A 238 8.20 3.28 10.25
C PRO A 238 8.15 4.60 11.02
N TRP A 239 6.96 5.00 11.44
CA TRP A 239 6.65 6.12 12.34
C TRP A 239 7.00 7.52 11.81
N LEU A 240 7.87 7.66 10.82
CA LEU A 240 8.37 8.97 10.38
C LEU A 240 7.27 9.85 9.78
N GLY A 241 6.26 9.25 9.16
CA GLY A 241 5.08 9.94 8.65
C GLY A 241 4.24 10.59 9.74
N ALA A 242 4.28 10.07 10.99
CA ALA A 242 3.57 10.65 12.12
C ALA A 242 4.00 12.10 12.40
N VAL A 243 5.25 12.47 12.10
CA VAL A 243 5.75 13.86 12.20
C VAL A 243 4.91 14.79 11.31
N LYS A 244 4.62 14.37 10.06
CA LYS A 244 3.74 15.16 9.17
C LYS A 244 2.34 15.26 9.75
N LEU A 245 1.78 14.16 10.28
CA LEU A 245 0.43 14.16 10.84
C LEU A 245 0.30 15.06 12.07
N MET A 246 1.36 15.19 12.88
CA MET A 246 1.41 16.13 14.00
C MET A 246 1.35 17.60 13.57
N VAL A 247 2.00 17.93 12.46
CA VAL A 247 2.20 19.33 12.03
C VAL A 247 1.14 19.79 11.04
N SER A 248 0.56 18.88 10.25
CA SER A 248 -0.30 19.27 9.12
C SER A 248 -1.65 19.88 9.53
N GLY A 249 -2.13 19.63 10.74
CA GLY A 249 -3.41 20.16 11.23
C GLY A 249 -4.64 19.79 10.39
N SER A 250 -4.48 19.00 9.34
CA SER A 250 -5.52 18.53 8.43
C SER A 250 -5.54 17.00 8.41
N GLY A 251 -6.72 16.42 8.25
CA GLY A 251 -6.92 14.97 8.29
C GLY A 251 -7.11 14.42 9.71
N PRO A 252 -7.00 13.10 9.90
CA PRO A 252 -7.27 12.44 11.18
C PRO A 252 -6.21 12.74 12.27
N GLY A 253 -5.11 13.43 11.92
CA GLY A 253 -4.00 13.69 12.83
C GLY A 253 -3.37 12.38 13.33
N LEU A 254 -3.16 12.29 14.63
CA LEU A 254 -2.56 11.09 15.27
C LEU A 254 -3.60 10.05 15.73
N THR A 255 -4.89 10.21 15.39
CA THR A 255 -5.98 9.39 15.93
C THR A 255 -5.78 7.89 15.66
N TYR A 256 -5.24 7.54 14.51
CA TYR A 256 -5.02 6.14 14.10
C TYR A 256 -3.59 5.65 14.28
N VAL A 257 -2.67 6.54 14.71
CA VAL A 257 -1.27 6.15 14.93
C VAL A 257 -1.16 5.34 16.21
N PRO A 258 -0.59 4.13 16.19
CA PRO A 258 -0.38 3.32 17.39
C PRO A 258 0.47 4.07 18.43
N THR A 259 0.12 3.90 19.71
CA THR A 259 0.86 4.55 20.80
C THR A 259 2.32 4.09 20.87
N SER A 260 2.58 2.82 20.61
CA SER A 260 3.92 2.24 20.46
C SER A 260 4.73 2.92 19.38
N SER A 261 4.14 3.15 18.20
CA SER A 261 4.78 3.87 17.09
C SER A 261 5.21 5.28 17.51
N LEU A 262 4.39 6.00 18.26
CA LEU A 262 4.75 7.31 18.83
C LEU A 262 5.89 7.21 19.85
N MET A 263 5.88 6.20 20.68
CA MET A 263 6.95 5.97 21.67
C MET A 263 8.28 5.65 20.96
N TYR A 264 8.26 4.80 19.95
CA TYR A 264 9.46 4.48 19.16
C TYR A 264 9.97 5.71 18.39
N LEU A 265 9.08 6.52 17.82
CA LEU A 265 9.45 7.78 17.16
C LEU A 265 10.17 8.71 18.15
N ILE A 266 9.63 8.91 19.37
CA ILE A 266 10.24 9.74 20.40
C ILE A 266 11.60 9.17 20.80
N ALA A 267 11.72 7.86 20.98
CA ALA A 267 12.97 7.20 21.31
C ALA A 267 14.02 7.39 20.21
N CYS A 268 13.62 7.24 18.93
CA CYS A 268 14.51 7.47 17.79
C CYS A 268 14.99 8.93 17.73
N ILE A 269 14.09 9.91 17.91
CA ILE A 269 14.47 11.32 17.95
C ILE A 269 15.45 11.58 19.09
N GLY A 270 15.17 11.04 20.29
CA GLY A 270 16.06 11.15 21.45
C GLY A 270 17.44 10.54 21.18
N ALA A 271 17.49 9.38 20.55
CA ALA A 271 18.73 8.72 20.18
C ALA A 271 19.54 9.54 19.17
N VAL A 272 18.89 10.09 18.13
CA VAL A 272 19.55 10.97 17.13
C VAL A 272 20.12 12.23 17.78
N LEU A 273 19.38 12.85 18.71
CA LEU A 273 19.84 14.04 19.43
C LEU A 273 20.98 13.73 20.41
N ALA A 274 20.99 12.54 21.02
CA ALA A 274 22.05 12.10 21.92
C ALA A 274 23.31 11.60 21.18
N LEU A 275 23.18 11.21 19.93
CA LEU A 275 24.27 10.60 19.15
C LEU A 275 25.54 11.47 19.10
N PRO A 276 25.48 12.81 18.83
CA PRO A 276 26.66 13.66 18.86
C PRO A 276 27.37 13.67 20.20
N MET A 277 26.59 13.64 21.32
CA MET A 277 27.17 13.64 22.66
C MET A 277 28.06 12.43 22.95
N VAL A 278 27.78 11.31 22.27
CA VAL A 278 28.56 10.06 22.41
C VAL A 278 29.64 9.98 21.34
N VAL A 279 29.31 10.36 20.11
CA VAL A 279 30.22 10.21 18.96
C VAL A 279 31.36 11.24 19.02
N ASP A 280 31.06 12.51 19.32
CA ASP A 280 32.07 13.56 19.31
C ASP A 280 33.26 13.27 20.26
N PRO A 281 33.05 12.88 21.54
CA PRO A 281 34.18 12.55 22.41
C PRO A 281 34.94 11.28 21.98
N LEU A 282 34.23 10.29 21.37
CA LEU A 282 34.89 9.10 20.83
C LEU A 282 35.76 9.44 19.61
N VAL A 283 35.21 10.19 18.68
CA VAL A 283 35.94 10.66 17.48
C VAL A 283 37.14 11.49 17.89
N ARG A 284 36.95 12.47 18.80
CA ARG A 284 38.01 13.29 19.33
C ARG A 284 39.12 12.43 19.96
N ARG A 285 38.77 11.45 20.78
CA ARG A 285 39.74 10.55 21.41
C ARG A 285 40.53 9.72 20.39
N ILE A 286 39.87 9.24 19.31
CA ILE A 286 40.52 8.51 18.23
C ILE A 286 41.50 9.43 17.50
N PHE A 287 41.13 10.67 17.19
CA PHE A 287 42.01 11.62 16.51
C PHE A 287 43.20 12.00 17.40
N GLU A 288 42.96 12.29 18.69
CA GLU A 288 44.03 12.66 19.63
C GLU A 288 45.04 11.53 19.86
N THR A 289 44.60 10.27 19.74
CA THR A 289 45.48 9.11 19.90
C THR A 289 46.11 8.61 18.60
N SER A 290 45.73 9.20 17.45
CA SER A 290 46.25 8.76 16.14
C SER A 290 47.78 8.98 16.06
N PRO A 291 48.54 8.10 15.36
CA PRO A 291 49.98 8.24 15.19
C PRO A 291 50.38 9.57 14.51
N GLU A 292 49.56 9.96 13.51
CA GLU A 292 49.81 11.18 12.74
C GLU A 292 49.65 12.41 13.61
N ASN A 293 48.61 12.47 14.44
CA ASN A 293 48.41 13.62 15.33
C ASN A 293 49.51 13.71 16.41
N LYS A 294 49.97 12.59 16.94
CA LYS A 294 51.10 12.53 17.88
C LYS A 294 52.41 13.04 17.23
N GLN A 295 52.68 12.66 15.97
CA GLN A 295 53.80 13.14 15.22
C GLN A 295 53.71 14.65 14.96
N ALA A 296 52.54 15.12 14.54
CA ALA A 296 52.32 16.54 14.30
C ALA A 296 52.49 17.38 15.59
N LEU A 297 52.00 16.89 16.73
CA LEU A 297 52.20 17.56 18.02
C LEU A 297 53.67 17.57 18.45
N GLN A 298 54.41 16.50 18.21
CA GLN A 298 55.85 16.45 18.48
C GLN A 298 56.64 17.39 17.58
N GLU A 299 56.29 17.50 16.31
CA GLU A 299 56.93 18.42 15.37
C GLU A 299 56.62 19.88 15.74
N ARG A 300 55.37 20.20 16.09
CA ARG A 300 54.98 21.53 16.58
C ARG A 300 55.73 21.91 17.86
N ALA A 301 55.78 21.02 18.82
CA ALA A 301 56.54 21.23 20.06
C ALA A 301 58.05 21.46 19.78
N TYR A 302 58.61 20.78 18.79
CA TYR A 302 59.99 21.02 18.37
C TYR A 302 60.20 22.36 17.71
N LEU A 303 59.25 22.83 16.87
CA LEU A 303 59.29 24.14 16.22
C LEU A 303 59.15 25.29 17.25
N ILE A 304 58.30 25.15 18.24
CA ILE A 304 58.15 26.08 19.36
C ILE A 304 59.46 26.17 20.15
N ALA A 305 60.08 25.04 20.45
CA ALA A 305 61.34 24.99 21.17
C ALA A 305 62.52 25.66 20.40
N LEU A 306 62.44 25.72 19.07
CA LEU A 306 63.38 26.44 18.21
C LEU A 306 63.03 27.92 18.02
N GLY A 307 61.93 28.41 18.59
CA GLY A 307 61.49 29.81 18.44
C GLY A 307 60.99 30.17 17.02
N ILE A 308 60.56 29.14 16.24
CA ILE A 308 60.09 29.29 14.86
C ILE A 308 58.56 29.47 14.85
N GLU A 309 57.84 28.96 15.85
CA GLU A 309 56.38 29.06 16.01
C GLU A 309 56.04 29.58 17.41
N GLU A 310 55.00 30.39 17.51
CA GLU A 310 54.54 30.94 18.82
C GLU A 310 53.59 29.96 19.52
N GLU A 311 53.64 29.91 20.83
CA GLU A 311 52.71 29.14 21.69
C GLU A 311 51.37 29.86 21.69
N GLU A 312 50.31 29.25 21.12
CA GLU A 312 48.92 29.73 21.14
C GLU A 312 48.22 29.34 22.45
#